data_fae2b49baa734ff67f62f74b63c2e94c
#
_entry.id   fae2b49baa734ff67f62f74b63c2e94c
#
_cell.length_a   1.000
_cell.length_b   1.000
_cell.length_c   1.000
_cell.angle_alpha   90.00
_cell.angle_beta   90.00
_cell.angle_gamma   90.00
#
_symmetry.space_group_name_H-M   'P 1'
#
loop_
_entity.id
_entity.type
_entity.pdbx_description
1 polymer ?
#
loop_
_entity_poly.entity_id
_entity_poly.type
_entity_poly.pdbx_seq_one_letter_code
_entity_poly.pdbx_strand_id
1 'polypeptide(L)'
;MATQALVSSSSICSSAEAARKIVVGRRQIQSNSKKTSFVVRATSTPPVKQGANRPLWFASKQSLSYLDGSLPGDFGFDPLGLSDPEGTGGFIEPRWLAYGEIINGRFAMLGAAGAIAPEILGKAGLIPAETALPWFQTGVIPPAGTYNYWADNYTLFVLELALMGFAEHRRFQDWAKPGSMGKQYFLGLEKGLGGSGEPAYPGGPFFNPLGFGKDEKSLKELKLKEVKNGRLAMLAVLGYFIQGLVTGVGPYQNLLDHLADPVNNNVLTSLKFH
;
A
#
# COMPACT_ATOMS: atom_id res chain seq x y z
N MET A 1 -3.22 -33.78 -61.61
CA MET A 1 -2.43 -35.00 -61.68
C MET A 1 -2.27 -35.54 -60.30
N ALA A 2 -2.90 -36.68 -60.07
CA ALA A 2 -2.91 -37.41 -58.82
C ALA A 2 -1.60 -38.19 -58.63
N THR A 3 -1.14 -38.32 -57.40
CA THR A 3 -0.40 -39.53 -57.01
C THR A 3 -0.65 -39.85 -55.55
N GLN A 4 -1.28 -40.98 -55.36
CA GLN A 4 -1.54 -41.69 -54.11
C GLN A 4 -0.26 -42.19 -53.52
N ALA A 5 -0.17 -42.19 -52.17
CA ALA A 5 0.83 -42.95 -51.44
C ALA A 5 0.13 -44.02 -50.58
N LEU A 6 0.51 -45.21 -50.78
CA LEU A 6 0.04 -46.47 -50.17
C LEU A 6 0.39 -46.54 -48.68
N VAL A 7 -0.61 -46.98 -47.93
CA VAL A 7 -0.51 -47.46 -46.56
C VAL A 7 0.05 -48.88 -46.58
N SER A 8 1.12 -49.15 -45.83
CA SER A 8 1.52 -50.53 -45.48
C SER A 8 1.19 -50.80 -44.02
N SER A 9 0.22 -51.69 -43.86
CA SER A 9 -0.15 -52.33 -42.61
C SER A 9 0.76 -53.51 -42.31
N SER A 10 1.58 -53.39 -41.23
CA SER A 10 2.10 -54.59 -40.56
C SER A 10 2.71 -54.20 -39.21
N SER A 11 2.05 -54.62 -38.16
CA SER A 11 2.56 -55.11 -36.89
C SER A 11 1.62 -54.82 -35.71
N ILE A 12 0.46 -55.42 -35.75
CA ILE A 12 -0.38 -55.63 -34.57
C ILE A 12 -0.26 -57.11 -34.19
N CYS A 13 0.82 -57.48 -33.54
CA CYS A 13 0.90 -58.84 -32.96
C CYS A 13 2.01 -59.06 -31.90
N SER A 14 2.50 -58.00 -31.20
CA SER A 14 3.48 -58.22 -30.13
C SER A 14 3.15 -57.54 -28.80
N SER A 15 1.97 -56.94 -28.63
CA SER A 15 1.60 -56.27 -27.38
C SER A 15 0.78 -57.09 -26.39
N ALA A 16 0.41 -58.34 -26.75
CA ALA A 16 -0.40 -59.22 -25.89
C ALA A 16 0.44 -60.05 -24.89
N GLU A 17 1.71 -60.25 -25.15
CA GLU A 17 2.59 -61.09 -24.28
C GLU A 17 3.32 -60.25 -23.20
N ALA A 18 3.55 -58.97 -23.44
CA ALA A 18 4.14 -58.07 -22.44
C ALA A 18 3.14 -57.68 -21.31
N ALA A 19 1.83 -57.74 -21.61
CA ALA A 19 0.80 -57.41 -20.62
C ALA A 19 0.55 -58.53 -19.59
N ARG A 20 0.93 -59.76 -19.87
CA ARG A 20 0.74 -60.89 -18.94
C ARG A 20 1.81 -61.05 -17.88
N LYS A 21 3.00 -60.47 -18.01
CA LYS A 21 4.04 -60.54 -17.02
C LYS A 21 4.00 -59.45 -15.96
N ILE A 22 3.16 -58.42 -16.12
CA ILE A 22 3.04 -57.31 -15.17
C ILE A 22 1.98 -57.58 -14.09
N VAL A 23 1.13 -58.57 -14.25
CA VAL A 23 0.01 -58.84 -13.32
C VAL A 23 0.36 -59.71 -12.12
N VAL A 24 1.54 -60.34 -12.05
CA VAL A 24 1.90 -61.25 -10.95
C VAL A 24 2.76 -60.58 -9.86
N GLY A 25 3.12 -59.34 -9.99
CA GLY A 25 3.94 -58.59 -9.01
C GLY A 25 3.21 -57.56 -8.17
N ARG A 26 1.88 -57.60 -8.07
CA ARG A 26 1.13 -56.68 -7.22
C ARG A 26 1.24 -57.12 -5.76
N ARG A 27 2.36 -56.81 -5.12
CA ARG A 27 2.38 -56.68 -3.66
C ARG A 27 1.30 -55.70 -3.27
N GLN A 28 0.34 -56.16 -2.50
CA GLN A 28 -0.61 -55.29 -1.81
C GLN A 28 0.19 -54.34 -0.93
N ILE A 29 0.45 -53.13 -1.44
CA ILE A 29 0.76 -52.00 -0.59
C ILE A 29 -0.59 -51.67 0.05
N GLN A 30 -0.84 -52.18 1.24
CA GLN A 30 -1.86 -51.65 2.13
C GLN A 30 -1.52 -50.16 2.28
N SER A 31 -2.20 -49.32 1.53
CA SER A 31 -2.22 -47.91 1.79
C SER A 31 -2.92 -47.74 3.13
N ASN A 32 -2.14 -47.71 4.17
CA ASN A 32 -2.55 -47.15 5.44
C ASN A 32 -2.72 -45.64 5.23
N SER A 33 -3.76 -45.31 4.47
CA SER A 33 -4.31 -43.96 4.42
C SER A 33 -4.82 -43.68 5.82
N LYS A 34 -3.90 -43.30 6.73
CA LYS A 34 -4.24 -42.48 7.86
C LYS A 34 -4.85 -41.22 7.23
N LYS A 35 -6.18 -41.15 7.18
CA LYS A 35 -6.90 -39.92 7.06
C LYS A 35 -6.41 -39.06 8.24
N THR A 36 -5.34 -38.33 8.05
CA THR A 36 -5.04 -37.16 8.84
C THR A 36 -6.18 -36.20 8.53
N SER A 37 -7.29 -36.37 9.27
CA SER A 37 -8.18 -35.26 9.48
C SER A 37 -7.28 -34.16 10.05
N PHE A 38 -6.96 -33.16 9.24
CA PHE A 38 -6.55 -31.88 9.74
C PHE A 38 -7.75 -31.35 10.51
N VAL A 39 -7.88 -31.81 11.74
CA VAL A 39 -8.60 -31.04 12.76
C VAL A 39 -7.72 -29.81 12.92
N VAL A 40 -8.07 -28.74 12.23
CA VAL A 40 -7.68 -27.40 12.65
C VAL A 40 -8.33 -27.25 14.01
N ARG A 41 -7.64 -27.78 15.01
CA ARG A 41 -7.87 -27.42 16.38
C ARG A 41 -7.45 -25.96 16.39
N ALA A 42 -8.43 -25.08 16.29
CA ALA A 42 -8.30 -23.73 16.75
C ALA A 42 -7.86 -23.88 18.22
N THR A 43 -6.56 -23.94 18.43
CA THR A 43 -5.97 -23.64 19.71
C THR A 43 -6.36 -22.18 19.90
N SER A 44 -7.44 -21.96 20.60
CA SER A 44 -7.67 -20.72 21.30
C SER A 44 -6.53 -20.61 22.31
N THR A 45 -5.35 -20.23 21.81
CA THR A 45 -4.34 -19.62 22.65
C THR A 45 -5.07 -18.42 23.23
N PRO A 46 -5.22 -18.35 24.57
CA PRO A 46 -5.79 -17.15 25.16
C PRO A 46 -4.98 -16.00 24.60
N PRO A 47 -5.63 -14.90 24.16
CA PRO A 47 -4.92 -13.80 23.55
C PRO A 47 -3.82 -13.41 24.51
N VAL A 48 -2.58 -13.60 24.05
CA VAL A 48 -1.41 -13.14 24.78
C VAL A 48 -1.68 -11.66 24.95
N LYS A 49 -1.84 -11.21 26.19
CA LYS A 49 -2.09 -9.82 26.56
C LYS A 49 -0.84 -8.98 26.22
N GLN A 50 -0.42 -8.99 24.99
CA GLN A 50 0.53 -8.02 24.45
C GLN A 50 -0.22 -6.71 24.41
N GLY A 51 0.13 -5.79 25.28
CA GLY A 51 -0.39 -4.43 25.25
C GLY A 51 -1.47 -4.10 26.27
N ALA A 52 -1.61 -4.83 27.38
CA ALA A 52 -2.52 -4.44 28.48
C ALA A 52 -2.26 -3.00 29.00
N ASN A 53 -1.10 -2.43 28.75
CA ASN A 53 -0.69 -1.08 29.16
C ASN A 53 -0.53 -0.09 28.00
N ARG A 54 -1.07 -0.38 26.79
CA ARG A 54 -1.02 0.57 25.69
C ARG A 54 -2.13 1.61 25.82
N PRO A 55 -1.93 2.86 25.35
CA PRO A 55 -3.00 3.83 25.31
C PRO A 55 -4.07 3.36 24.29
N LEU A 56 -5.31 3.27 24.75
CA LEU A 56 -6.45 2.90 23.92
C LEU A 56 -7.26 4.16 23.59
N TRP A 57 -7.85 4.21 22.39
CA TRP A 57 -8.70 5.29 21.93
C TRP A 57 -9.95 4.73 21.25
N PHE A 58 -11.13 4.98 21.82
CA PHE A 58 -12.43 4.47 21.33
C PHE A 58 -12.43 2.96 21.04
N ALA A 59 -11.70 2.19 21.83
CA ALA A 59 -11.61 0.75 21.69
C ALA A 59 -12.89 0.07 22.13
N SER A 60 -13.39 -0.87 21.33
CA SER A 60 -14.50 -1.76 21.67
C SER A 60 -13.99 -3.13 22.11
N LYS A 61 -14.86 -3.92 22.77
CA LYS A 61 -14.51 -5.32 23.07
C LYS A 61 -14.26 -6.14 21.81
N GLN A 62 -14.99 -5.83 20.72
CA GLN A 62 -14.83 -6.48 19.43
C GLN A 62 -13.48 -6.09 18.81
N SER A 63 -13.14 -4.79 18.75
CA SER A 63 -11.88 -4.35 18.15
C SER A 63 -10.66 -4.93 18.88
N LEU A 64 -10.73 -5.09 20.20
CA LEU A 64 -9.64 -5.67 20.99
C LEU A 64 -9.52 -7.20 20.87
N SER A 65 -10.44 -7.88 20.20
CA SER A 65 -10.33 -9.31 19.94
C SER A 65 -9.29 -9.63 18.86
N TYR A 66 -9.09 -8.74 17.92
CA TYR A 66 -8.15 -8.89 16.80
C TYR A 66 -7.04 -7.83 16.77
N LEU A 67 -7.24 -6.66 17.41
CA LEU A 67 -6.20 -5.64 17.54
C LEU A 67 -5.43 -5.86 18.85
N ASP A 68 -4.32 -6.57 18.75
CA ASP A 68 -3.52 -7.02 19.90
C ASP A 68 -2.36 -6.06 20.28
N GLY A 69 -2.14 -4.98 19.49
CA GLY A 69 -1.06 -4.03 19.68
C GLY A 69 0.25 -4.42 19.01
N SER A 70 0.25 -5.42 18.16
CA SER A 70 1.43 -5.83 17.38
C SER A 70 1.80 -4.81 16.30
N LEU A 71 0.79 -4.13 15.75
CA LEU A 71 1.00 -3.13 14.71
C LEU A 71 1.38 -1.76 15.30
N PRO A 72 2.30 -1.03 14.66
CA PRO A 72 2.66 0.32 15.08
C PRO A 72 1.43 1.23 14.97
N GLY A 73 1.12 1.97 16.05
CA GLY A 73 -0.03 2.87 16.07
C GLY A 73 -1.39 2.19 16.27
N ASP A 74 -1.41 0.94 16.74
CA ASP A 74 -2.63 0.28 17.16
C ASP A 74 -3.08 0.79 18.52
N PHE A 75 -4.15 1.61 18.51
CA PHE A 75 -4.84 2.14 19.69
C PHE A 75 -6.18 1.45 19.96
N GLY A 76 -6.45 0.32 19.31
CA GLY A 76 -7.72 -0.40 19.43
C GLY A 76 -8.90 0.25 18.70
N PHE A 77 -8.66 1.26 17.85
CA PHE A 77 -9.69 2.00 17.14
C PHE A 77 -10.12 1.29 15.86
N ASP A 78 -11.28 0.66 15.90
CA ASP A 78 -11.96 0.14 14.70
C ASP A 78 -13.48 0.11 14.93
N PRO A 79 -14.15 1.28 14.81
CA PRO A 79 -15.58 1.38 15.07
C PRO A 79 -16.45 0.65 14.05
N LEU A 80 -15.95 0.45 12.82
CA LEU A 80 -16.68 -0.20 11.72
C LEU A 80 -16.33 -1.68 11.56
N GLY A 81 -15.35 -2.19 12.32
CA GLY A 81 -14.91 -3.58 12.21
C GLY A 81 -14.26 -3.92 10.89
N LEU A 82 -13.62 -2.95 10.21
CA LEU A 82 -13.01 -3.16 8.89
C LEU A 82 -11.78 -4.07 8.93
N SER A 83 -11.13 -4.18 10.08
CA SER A 83 -9.98 -5.06 10.28
C SER A 83 -10.35 -6.40 10.93
N ASP A 84 -11.64 -6.66 11.17
CA ASP A 84 -12.12 -7.90 11.74
C ASP A 84 -12.02 -9.04 10.72
N PRO A 85 -11.17 -10.05 10.93
CA PRO A 85 -10.96 -11.14 9.97
C PRO A 85 -12.20 -12.04 9.81
N GLU A 86 -13.11 -12.07 10.79
CA GLU A 86 -14.34 -12.89 10.78
C GLU A 86 -15.59 -12.08 10.39
N GLY A 87 -15.48 -10.74 10.33
CA GLY A 87 -16.60 -9.82 10.13
C GLY A 87 -16.61 -9.14 8.76
N THR A 88 -16.94 -7.84 8.77
CA THR A 88 -17.01 -6.98 7.59
C THR A 88 -15.67 -6.88 6.85
N GLY A 89 -14.56 -7.06 7.57
CA GLY A 89 -13.21 -7.09 7.02
C GLY A 89 -12.85 -8.34 6.23
N GLY A 90 -13.74 -9.36 6.15
CA GLY A 90 -13.48 -10.59 5.41
C GLY A 90 -13.28 -10.44 3.90
N PHE A 91 -13.61 -9.27 3.33
CA PHE A 91 -13.35 -8.95 1.91
C PHE A 91 -11.93 -8.50 1.64
N ILE A 92 -11.24 -7.94 2.63
CA ILE A 92 -9.89 -7.39 2.47
C ILE A 92 -9.02 -7.95 3.59
N GLU A 93 -7.89 -8.53 3.22
CA GLU A 93 -6.94 -9.04 4.20
C GLU A 93 -6.46 -7.91 5.15
N PRO A 94 -6.54 -8.08 6.48
CA PRO A 94 -6.11 -7.05 7.45
C PRO A 94 -4.66 -6.58 7.25
N ARG A 95 -3.79 -7.48 6.79
CA ARG A 95 -2.40 -7.12 6.42
C ARG A 95 -2.33 -6.13 5.26
N TRP A 96 -3.25 -6.26 4.28
CA TRP A 96 -3.33 -5.31 3.18
C TRP A 96 -3.81 -3.95 3.63
N LEU A 97 -4.78 -3.90 4.54
CA LEU A 97 -5.27 -2.64 5.12
C LEU A 97 -4.16 -1.90 5.88
N ALA A 98 -3.43 -2.61 6.75
CA ALA A 98 -2.30 -2.02 7.47
C ALA A 98 -1.18 -1.54 6.52
N TYR A 99 -0.88 -2.32 5.48
CA TYR A 99 0.07 -1.94 4.45
C TYR A 99 -0.40 -0.70 3.67
N GLY A 100 -1.67 -0.69 3.27
CA GLY A 100 -2.29 0.44 2.58
C GLY A 100 -2.27 1.72 3.42
N GLU A 101 -2.50 1.63 4.72
CA GLU A 101 -2.41 2.77 5.63
C GLU A 101 -1.01 3.40 5.61
N ILE A 102 0.04 2.59 5.69
CA ILE A 102 1.42 3.09 5.68
C ILE A 102 1.74 3.77 4.34
N ILE A 103 1.39 3.14 3.22
CA ILE A 103 1.69 3.68 1.89
C ILE A 103 0.89 4.97 1.62
N ASN A 104 -0.42 4.98 1.90
CA ASN A 104 -1.23 6.18 1.77
C ASN A 104 -0.73 7.30 2.71
N GLY A 105 -0.31 6.95 3.93
CA GLY A 105 0.31 7.91 4.85
C GLY A 105 1.58 8.55 4.29
N ARG A 106 2.45 7.78 3.65
CA ARG A 106 3.68 8.28 3.01
C ARG A 106 3.36 9.22 1.86
N PHE A 107 2.46 8.83 0.96
CA PHE A 107 2.03 9.70 -0.13
C PHE A 107 1.35 10.97 0.38
N ALA A 108 0.53 10.87 1.42
CA ALA A 108 -0.12 12.02 2.02
C ALA A 108 0.87 12.99 2.68
N MET A 109 1.91 12.50 3.34
CA MET A 109 2.97 13.36 3.89
C MET A 109 3.70 14.13 2.79
N LEU A 110 4.04 13.48 1.69
CA LEU A 110 4.65 14.14 0.53
C LEU A 110 3.66 15.09 -0.15
N GLY A 111 2.42 14.68 -0.32
CA GLY A 111 1.36 15.49 -0.93
C GLY A 111 1.03 16.74 -0.11
N ALA A 112 0.93 16.62 1.21
CA ALA A 112 0.68 17.77 2.08
C ALA A 112 1.83 18.78 2.01
N ALA A 113 3.08 18.33 2.07
CA ALA A 113 4.25 19.19 1.92
C ALA A 113 4.31 19.83 0.53
N GLY A 114 4.07 19.03 -0.54
CA GLY A 114 4.09 19.48 -1.92
C GLY A 114 2.99 20.48 -2.26
N ALA A 115 1.83 20.38 -1.64
CA ALA A 115 0.72 21.32 -1.85
C ALA A 115 0.96 22.68 -1.21
N ILE A 116 1.61 22.73 -0.03
CA ILE A 116 1.81 23.98 0.71
C ILE A 116 3.14 24.67 0.38
N ALA A 117 4.16 23.91 -0.02
CA ALA A 117 5.51 24.45 -0.22
C ALA A 117 5.59 25.56 -1.27
N PRO A 118 4.94 25.50 -2.45
CA PRO A 118 4.99 26.58 -3.41
C PRO A 118 4.43 27.91 -2.88
N GLU A 119 3.34 27.85 -2.12
CA GLU A 119 2.75 29.05 -1.53
C GLU A 119 3.69 29.68 -0.49
N ILE A 120 4.31 28.87 0.37
CA ILE A 120 5.27 29.35 1.37
C ILE A 120 6.50 29.95 0.69
N LEU A 121 7.08 29.25 -0.27
CA LEU A 121 8.29 29.69 -0.98
C LEU A 121 8.02 30.96 -1.82
N GLY A 122 6.83 31.09 -2.42
CA GLY A 122 6.41 32.28 -3.11
C GLY A 122 6.27 33.48 -2.20
N LYS A 123 5.65 33.31 -1.03
CA LYS A 123 5.56 34.38 -0.01
C LYS A 123 6.91 34.78 0.56
N ALA A 124 7.82 33.83 0.65
CA ALA A 124 9.20 34.11 1.07
C ALA A 124 10.06 34.74 -0.04
N GLY A 125 9.55 34.87 -1.26
CA GLY A 125 10.29 35.44 -2.40
C GLY A 125 11.39 34.53 -2.95
N LEU A 126 11.37 33.23 -2.62
CA LEU A 126 12.38 32.26 -3.05
C LEU A 126 12.09 31.69 -4.43
N ILE A 127 10.84 31.78 -4.89
CA ILE A 127 10.43 31.35 -6.23
C ILE A 127 9.64 32.47 -6.91
N PRO A 128 9.61 32.51 -8.25
CA PRO A 128 8.80 33.48 -9.00
C PRO A 128 7.31 33.34 -8.66
N ALA A 129 6.60 34.49 -8.63
CA ALA A 129 5.17 34.50 -8.31
C ALA A 129 4.32 33.66 -9.27
N GLU A 130 4.78 33.51 -10.52
CA GLU A 130 4.14 32.70 -11.56
C GLU A 130 4.10 31.20 -11.21
N THR A 131 5.06 30.74 -10.40
CA THR A 131 5.16 29.33 -9.94
C THR A 131 4.57 29.10 -8.56
N ALA A 132 4.24 30.18 -7.84
CA ALA A 132 3.68 30.14 -6.48
C ALA A 132 2.15 29.93 -6.48
N LEU A 133 1.67 29.03 -7.29
CA LEU A 133 0.25 28.77 -7.48
C LEU A 133 -0.27 27.78 -6.42
N PRO A 134 -1.56 27.90 -6.02
CA PRO A 134 -2.21 26.89 -5.21
C PRO A 134 -2.28 25.55 -5.95
N TRP A 135 -2.24 24.43 -5.23
CA TRP A 135 -2.13 23.08 -5.76
C TRP A 135 -3.14 22.74 -6.88
N PHE A 136 -4.37 23.28 -6.79
CA PHE A 136 -5.43 23.00 -7.78
C PHE A 136 -5.28 23.80 -9.10
N GLN A 137 -4.38 24.79 -9.13
CA GLN A 137 -4.06 25.59 -10.34
C GLN A 137 -2.75 25.15 -11.00
N THR A 138 -2.14 24.07 -10.58
CA THR A 138 -0.86 23.58 -11.10
C THR A 138 -1.00 22.52 -12.22
N GLY A 139 -2.23 22.29 -12.71
CA GLY A 139 -2.51 21.30 -13.75
C GLY A 139 -3.11 19.98 -13.27
N VAL A 140 -3.30 19.83 -11.95
CA VAL A 140 -3.99 18.65 -11.35
C VAL A 140 -5.45 18.60 -11.80
N ILE A 141 -6.08 19.76 -11.95
CA ILE A 141 -7.45 19.90 -12.49
C ILE A 141 -7.31 20.60 -13.84
N PRO A 142 -7.40 19.89 -14.99
CA PRO A 142 -7.10 20.45 -16.31
C PRO A 142 -7.84 21.75 -16.66
N PRO A 143 -9.15 21.90 -16.35
CA PRO A 143 -9.86 23.15 -16.64
C PRO A 143 -9.38 24.36 -15.83
N ALA A 144 -8.82 24.13 -14.64
CA ALA A 144 -8.30 25.17 -13.77
C ALA A 144 -6.79 25.40 -13.93
N GLY A 145 -6.12 24.54 -14.69
CA GLY A 145 -4.68 24.57 -14.89
C GLY A 145 -4.27 25.77 -15.71
N THR A 146 -3.28 26.52 -15.23
CA THR A 146 -2.80 27.74 -15.85
C THR A 146 -1.29 27.76 -16.02
N TYR A 147 -0.57 26.83 -15.39
CA TYR A 147 0.88 26.75 -15.50
C TYR A 147 1.28 26.01 -16.77
N ASN A 148 2.13 26.62 -17.59
CA ASN A 148 2.67 26.03 -18.81
C ASN A 148 3.93 25.24 -18.50
N TYR A 149 3.80 23.90 -18.48
CA TYR A 149 4.93 22.99 -18.36
C TYR A 149 5.65 22.83 -19.71
N TRP A 150 6.83 22.15 -19.68
CA TRP A 150 7.61 21.80 -20.89
C TRP A 150 6.86 20.84 -21.84
N ALA A 151 5.84 20.14 -21.35
CA ALA A 151 4.96 19.28 -22.12
C ALA A 151 3.50 19.50 -21.67
N ASP A 152 2.56 19.09 -22.49
CA ASP A 152 1.14 19.19 -22.15
C ASP A 152 0.78 18.24 -21.00
N ASN A 153 -0.26 18.58 -20.26
CA ASN A 153 -0.67 17.85 -19.06
C ASN A 153 -1.03 16.38 -19.32
N TYR A 154 -1.56 16.07 -20.50
CA TYR A 154 -1.88 14.68 -20.88
C TYR A 154 -0.62 13.85 -21.11
N THR A 155 0.39 14.40 -21.77
CA THR A 155 1.68 13.73 -21.96
C THR A 155 2.38 13.49 -20.62
N LEU A 156 2.38 14.47 -19.72
CA LEU A 156 2.91 14.33 -18.36
C LEU A 156 2.17 13.27 -17.57
N PHE A 157 0.84 13.23 -17.67
CA PHE A 157 0.01 12.23 -17.01
C PHE A 157 0.30 10.81 -17.51
N VAL A 158 0.43 10.61 -18.84
CA VAL A 158 0.77 9.30 -19.41
C VAL A 158 2.15 8.86 -18.96
N LEU A 159 3.12 9.78 -18.93
CA LEU A 159 4.48 9.51 -18.46
C LEU A 159 4.48 9.11 -16.97
N GLU A 160 3.73 9.84 -16.15
CA GLU A 160 3.56 9.54 -14.73
C GLU A 160 2.94 8.14 -14.53
N LEU A 161 1.85 7.83 -15.26
CA LEU A 161 1.22 6.51 -15.20
C LEU A 161 2.20 5.39 -15.57
N ALA A 162 3.03 5.58 -16.59
CA ALA A 162 4.01 4.59 -17.00
C ALA A 162 5.08 4.37 -15.91
N LEU A 163 5.66 5.45 -15.39
CA LEU A 163 6.71 5.37 -14.36
C LEU A 163 6.17 4.88 -13.02
N MET A 164 5.05 5.43 -12.56
CA MET A 164 4.41 5.02 -11.31
C MET A 164 3.84 3.61 -11.41
N GLY A 165 3.22 3.25 -12.53
CA GLY A 165 2.71 1.90 -12.76
C GLY A 165 3.82 0.85 -12.68
N PHE A 166 4.99 1.15 -13.23
CA PHE A 166 6.17 0.29 -13.11
C PHE A 166 6.64 0.17 -11.65
N ALA A 167 6.79 1.28 -10.94
CA ALA A 167 7.22 1.30 -9.56
C ALA A 167 6.24 0.57 -8.64
N GLU A 168 4.93 0.83 -8.79
CA GLU A 168 3.86 0.22 -8.02
C GLU A 168 3.72 -1.28 -8.31
N HIS A 169 3.91 -1.70 -9.56
CA HIS A 169 3.95 -3.12 -9.90
C HIS A 169 5.09 -3.84 -9.17
N ARG A 170 6.28 -3.27 -9.14
CA ARG A 170 7.41 -3.85 -8.40
C ARG A 170 7.15 -3.86 -6.89
N ARG A 171 6.58 -2.80 -6.35
CA ARG A 171 6.20 -2.72 -4.94
C ARG A 171 5.15 -3.78 -4.58
N PHE A 172 4.14 -3.99 -5.43
CA PHE A 172 3.14 -5.04 -5.26
C PHE A 172 3.76 -6.45 -5.29
N GLN A 173 4.70 -6.69 -6.18
CA GLN A 173 5.40 -7.98 -6.23
C GLN A 173 6.23 -8.23 -4.97
N ASP A 174 6.86 -7.20 -4.41
CA ASP A 174 7.57 -7.32 -3.13
C ASP A 174 6.62 -7.61 -1.98
N TRP A 175 5.43 -6.99 -1.98
CA TRP A 175 4.39 -7.31 -1.00
C TRP A 175 3.90 -8.76 -1.11
N ALA A 176 3.66 -9.25 -2.31
CA ALA A 176 3.19 -10.62 -2.56
C ALA A 176 4.27 -11.67 -2.23
N LYS A 177 5.54 -11.36 -2.52
CA LYS A 177 6.70 -12.22 -2.27
C LYS A 177 7.87 -11.38 -1.77
N PRO A 178 7.97 -11.12 -0.47
CA PRO A 178 9.01 -10.27 0.12
C PRO A 178 10.42 -10.70 -0.28
N GLY A 179 11.24 -9.73 -0.68
CA GLY A 179 12.62 -9.95 -1.14
C GLY A 179 12.76 -10.45 -2.58
N SER A 180 11.65 -10.63 -3.33
CA SER A 180 11.69 -11.10 -4.72
C SER A 180 12.33 -10.08 -5.67
N MET A 181 12.22 -8.79 -5.37
CA MET A 181 12.75 -7.72 -6.21
C MET A 181 14.28 -7.68 -6.26
N GLY A 182 14.97 -8.20 -5.27
CA GLY A 182 16.43 -8.37 -5.29
C GLY A 182 16.93 -9.44 -6.25
N LYS A 183 16.05 -10.30 -6.76
CA LYS A 183 16.37 -11.38 -7.70
C LYS A 183 15.99 -11.08 -9.14
N GLN A 184 15.17 -10.05 -9.36
CA GLN A 184 14.74 -9.63 -10.70
C GLN A 184 15.71 -8.58 -11.24
N TYR A 185 16.28 -8.84 -12.43
CA TYR A 185 17.22 -7.93 -13.05
C TYR A 185 16.65 -6.51 -13.19
N PHE A 186 17.39 -5.54 -12.71
CA PHE A 186 17.08 -4.13 -12.85
C PHE A 186 18.35 -3.28 -12.93
N LEU A 187 19.01 -3.33 -14.08
CA LEU A 187 20.19 -2.51 -14.40
C LEU A 187 21.34 -2.60 -13.38
N GLY A 188 21.41 -3.68 -12.61
CA GLY A 188 22.40 -3.85 -11.53
C GLY A 188 22.00 -3.23 -10.19
N LEU A 189 20.84 -2.57 -10.11
CA LEU A 189 20.32 -1.97 -8.88
C LEU A 189 19.52 -2.94 -8.01
N GLU A 190 19.25 -4.14 -8.52
CA GLU A 190 18.42 -5.16 -7.87
C GLU A 190 18.90 -5.55 -6.46
N LYS A 191 20.19 -5.53 -6.22
CA LYS A 191 20.76 -5.83 -4.88
C LYS A 191 20.32 -4.83 -3.82
N GLY A 192 20.16 -3.55 -4.20
CA GLY A 192 19.66 -2.50 -3.32
C GLY A 192 18.15 -2.54 -3.10
N LEU A 193 17.42 -3.23 -3.97
CA LEU A 193 15.94 -3.34 -3.96
C LEU A 193 15.44 -4.63 -3.30
N GLY A 194 16.35 -5.46 -2.77
CA GLY A 194 16.04 -6.81 -2.28
C GLY A 194 15.11 -6.87 -1.06
N GLY A 195 15.02 -5.78 -0.32
CA GLY A 195 14.16 -5.69 0.86
C GLY A 195 14.59 -6.52 2.06
N SER A 196 14.03 -6.21 3.23
CA SER A 196 14.28 -6.91 4.50
C SER A 196 13.36 -8.11 4.74
N GLY A 197 12.39 -8.35 3.85
CA GLY A 197 11.32 -9.33 4.05
C GLY A 197 10.08 -8.78 4.75
N GLU A 198 10.09 -7.52 5.13
CA GLU A 198 8.92 -6.81 5.68
C GLU A 198 8.35 -5.87 4.59
N PRO A 199 7.12 -6.14 4.06
CA PRO A 199 6.63 -5.49 2.84
C PRO A 199 6.61 -3.95 2.89
N ALA A 200 6.19 -3.35 3.99
CA ALA A 200 6.13 -1.89 4.12
C ALA A 200 7.49 -1.24 4.42
N TYR A 201 8.49 -2.03 4.82
CA TYR A 201 9.77 -1.55 5.30
C TYR A 201 10.93 -2.30 4.63
N PRO A 202 11.13 -2.12 3.33
CA PRO A 202 12.16 -2.86 2.60
C PRO A 202 13.57 -2.59 3.11
N GLY A 203 13.87 -1.37 3.59
CA GLY A 203 15.19 -1.03 4.10
C GLY A 203 16.30 -1.14 3.05
N GLY A 204 17.51 -1.43 3.52
CA GLY A 204 18.67 -1.55 2.65
C GLY A 204 19.27 -0.21 2.21
N PRO A 205 20.34 -0.22 1.41
CA PRO A 205 21.08 0.99 1.05
C PRO A 205 20.28 1.96 0.17
N PHE A 206 19.28 1.46 -0.55
CA PHE A 206 18.43 2.30 -1.42
C PHE A 206 17.29 2.98 -0.63
N PHE A 207 16.60 2.22 0.23
CA PHE A 207 15.43 2.74 0.97
C PHE A 207 15.77 3.29 2.35
N ASN A 208 16.94 2.97 2.90
CA ASN A 208 17.43 3.49 4.17
C ASN A 208 18.92 3.85 4.07
N PRO A 209 19.29 4.83 3.24
CA PRO A 209 20.70 5.19 3.01
C PRO A 209 21.38 5.73 4.27
N LEU A 210 20.63 6.37 5.17
CA LEU A 210 21.13 6.92 6.42
C LEU A 210 21.21 5.92 7.57
N GLY A 211 20.67 4.69 7.36
CA GLY A 211 20.73 3.62 8.34
C GLY A 211 19.98 3.90 9.65
N PHE A 212 18.83 4.57 9.59
CA PHE A 212 17.99 4.79 10.77
C PHE A 212 17.39 3.48 11.29
N GLY A 213 17.11 3.45 12.61
CA GLY A 213 16.45 2.30 13.23
C GLY A 213 17.37 1.09 13.40
N LYS A 214 18.64 1.29 13.79
CA LYS A 214 19.60 0.19 14.05
C LYS A 214 19.15 -0.69 15.21
N ASP A 215 18.59 -0.08 16.24
CA ASP A 215 18.07 -0.78 17.41
C ASP A 215 16.58 -1.06 17.23
N GLU A 216 16.12 -2.23 17.68
CA GLU A 216 14.71 -2.64 17.58
C GLU A 216 13.76 -1.65 18.29
N LYS A 217 14.18 -1.10 19.42
CA LYS A 217 13.43 -0.09 20.16
C LYS A 217 13.29 1.21 19.35
N SER A 218 14.38 1.69 18.79
CA SER A 218 14.40 2.88 17.92
C SER A 218 13.54 2.67 16.67
N LEU A 219 13.63 1.48 16.06
CA LEU A 219 12.84 1.14 14.88
C LEU A 219 11.33 1.15 15.19
N LYS A 220 10.90 0.56 16.29
CA LYS A 220 9.49 0.58 16.73
C LYS A 220 8.98 1.99 16.98
N GLU A 221 9.81 2.83 17.60
CA GLU A 221 9.47 4.24 17.85
C GLU A 221 9.34 5.04 16.53
N LEU A 222 10.26 4.84 15.59
CA LEU A 222 10.23 5.50 14.29
C LEU A 222 9.01 5.06 13.45
N LYS A 223 8.68 3.76 13.44
CA LYS A 223 7.47 3.24 12.81
C LYS A 223 6.20 3.86 13.41
N LEU A 224 6.15 4.00 14.74
CA LEU A 224 5.03 4.66 15.41
C LEU A 224 4.90 6.13 15.03
N LYS A 225 6.02 6.86 14.98
CA LYS A 225 6.06 8.26 14.55
C LYS A 225 5.60 8.41 13.09
N GLU A 226 6.06 7.52 12.21
CA GLU A 226 5.67 7.49 10.80
C GLU A 226 4.15 7.33 10.64
N VAL A 227 3.55 6.33 11.29
CA VAL A 227 2.11 6.08 11.20
C VAL A 227 1.30 7.26 11.73
N LYS A 228 1.68 7.83 12.88
CA LYS A 228 1.00 9.01 13.43
C LYS A 228 1.04 10.22 12.50
N ASN A 229 2.22 10.53 11.94
CA ASN A 229 2.37 11.61 10.99
C ASN A 229 1.64 11.32 9.66
N GLY A 230 1.65 10.08 9.22
CA GLY A 230 0.89 9.63 8.04
C GLY A 230 -0.62 9.85 8.20
N ARG A 231 -1.18 9.46 9.34
CA ARG A 231 -2.61 9.71 9.68
C ARG A 231 -2.94 11.18 9.69
N LEU A 232 -2.09 11.99 10.32
CA LEU A 232 -2.27 13.45 10.35
C LEU A 232 -2.23 14.04 8.93
N ALA A 233 -1.29 13.61 8.11
CA ALA A 233 -1.15 14.09 6.74
C ALA A 233 -2.34 13.69 5.84
N MET A 234 -2.87 12.46 5.99
CA MET A 234 -4.09 12.05 5.25
C MET A 234 -5.28 12.96 5.58
N LEU A 235 -5.47 13.29 6.85
CA LEU A 235 -6.51 14.24 7.26
C LEU A 235 -6.24 15.67 6.76
N ALA A 236 -4.97 16.11 6.77
CA ALA A 236 -4.58 17.41 6.26
C ALA A 236 -4.86 17.55 4.75
N VAL A 237 -4.50 16.54 3.95
CA VAL A 237 -4.78 16.53 2.50
C VAL A 237 -6.29 16.55 2.22
N LEU A 238 -7.07 15.78 2.96
CA LEU A 238 -8.53 15.86 2.88
C LEU A 238 -9.03 17.27 3.20
N GLY A 239 -8.46 17.89 4.23
CA GLY A 239 -8.75 19.28 4.58
C GLY A 239 -8.43 20.24 3.43
N TYR A 240 -7.28 20.10 2.76
CA TYR A 240 -6.89 20.92 1.61
C TYR A 240 -7.87 20.80 0.45
N PHE A 241 -8.39 19.61 0.19
CA PHE A 241 -9.40 19.39 -0.84
C PHE A 241 -10.70 20.13 -0.51
N ILE A 242 -11.20 19.96 0.70
CA ILE A 242 -12.45 20.62 1.14
C ILE A 242 -12.27 22.14 1.15
N GLN A 243 -11.17 22.63 1.71
CA GLN A 243 -10.86 24.07 1.75
C GLN A 243 -10.75 24.67 0.36
N GLY A 244 -10.02 24.00 -0.55
CA GLY A 244 -9.88 24.46 -1.93
C GLY A 244 -11.21 24.55 -2.68
N LEU A 245 -12.12 23.59 -2.43
CA LEU A 245 -13.47 23.61 -3.02
C LEU A 245 -14.35 24.74 -2.46
N VAL A 246 -14.29 24.98 -1.15
CA VAL A 246 -15.18 25.92 -0.47
C VAL A 246 -14.68 27.35 -0.57
N THR A 247 -13.37 27.57 -0.40
CA THR A 247 -12.79 28.91 -0.34
C THR A 247 -12.18 29.38 -1.67
N GLY A 248 -11.83 28.47 -2.55
CA GLY A 248 -11.12 28.79 -3.80
C GLY A 248 -9.70 29.31 -3.60
N VAL A 249 -9.15 29.20 -2.37
CA VAL A 249 -7.80 29.67 -2.01
C VAL A 249 -6.94 28.51 -1.55
N GLY A 250 -5.62 28.70 -1.66
CA GLY A 250 -4.69 27.67 -1.26
C GLY A 250 -4.59 27.48 0.26
N PRO A 251 -4.05 26.34 0.74
CA PRO A 251 -4.03 26.00 2.15
C PRO A 251 -3.22 26.97 3.01
N TYR A 252 -2.11 27.50 2.50
CA TYR A 252 -1.31 28.47 3.23
C TYR A 252 -2.00 29.82 3.34
N GLN A 253 -2.62 30.30 2.27
CA GLN A 253 -3.39 31.54 2.30
C GLN A 253 -4.59 31.42 3.24
N ASN A 254 -5.33 30.31 3.23
CA ASN A 254 -6.42 30.04 4.18
C ASN A 254 -5.94 30.13 5.64
N LEU A 255 -4.74 29.61 5.93
CA LEU A 255 -4.16 29.73 7.27
C LEU A 255 -3.90 31.20 7.64
N LEU A 256 -3.33 31.98 6.73
CA LEU A 256 -3.05 33.39 6.97
C LEU A 256 -4.34 34.19 7.20
N ASP A 257 -5.37 33.93 6.39
CA ASP A 257 -6.68 34.59 6.50
C ASP A 257 -7.35 34.26 7.84
N HIS A 258 -7.27 32.99 8.25
CA HIS A 258 -7.78 32.58 9.57
C HIS A 258 -7.03 33.23 10.73
N LEU A 259 -5.71 33.35 10.63
CA LEU A 259 -4.90 34.01 11.68
C LEU A 259 -5.13 35.52 11.74
N ALA A 260 -5.46 36.15 10.61
CA ALA A 260 -5.77 37.57 10.55
C ALA A 260 -7.14 37.88 11.15
N ASP A 261 -8.15 37.06 10.87
CA ASP A 261 -9.51 37.20 11.41
C ASP A 261 -10.16 35.84 11.68
N PRO A 262 -9.90 35.24 12.86
CA PRO A 262 -10.40 33.90 13.20
C PRO A 262 -11.93 33.81 13.31
N VAL A 263 -12.61 34.92 13.55
CA VAL A 263 -14.07 34.94 13.76
C VAL A 263 -14.82 34.87 12.44
N ASN A 264 -14.35 35.58 11.42
CA ASN A 264 -15.01 35.64 10.12
C ASN A 264 -14.44 34.61 9.11
N ASN A 265 -13.20 34.16 9.28
CA ASN A 265 -12.54 33.20 8.39
C ASN A 265 -12.41 31.83 9.08
N ASN A 266 -13.50 31.11 9.17
CA ASN A 266 -13.53 29.77 9.76
C ASN A 266 -14.49 28.83 8.99
N VAL A 267 -14.51 27.56 9.35
CA VAL A 267 -15.34 26.55 8.68
C VAL A 267 -16.83 26.88 8.70
N LEU A 268 -17.34 27.47 9.79
CA LEU A 268 -18.76 27.80 9.93
C LEU A 268 -19.18 28.95 9.03
N THR A 269 -18.30 29.93 8.84
CA THR A 269 -18.56 31.08 7.95
C THR A 269 -18.39 30.69 6.49
N SER A 270 -17.43 29.86 6.17
CA SER A 270 -17.15 29.40 4.80
C SER A 270 -18.18 28.38 4.27
N LEU A 271 -18.85 27.62 5.15
CA LEU A 271 -19.90 26.67 4.77
C LEU A 271 -21.30 27.33 4.58
N LYS A 272 -21.41 28.65 4.72
CA LYS A 272 -22.63 29.34 4.33
C LYS A 272 -22.74 29.30 2.81
N PHE A 273 -23.45 28.28 2.31
CA PHE A 273 -23.85 28.22 0.91
C PHE A 273 -24.72 29.45 0.59
N HIS A 274 -24.22 30.32 -0.26
CA HIS A 274 -24.96 31.42 -0.84
C HIS A 274 -25.76 30.95 -2.05
#